data_19ee5ab4dda73c2dc8836a040881a202
#
_entry.id   19ee5ab4dda73c2dc8836a040881a202
#
_cell.length_a   1.000
_cell.length_b   1.000
_cell.length_c   1.000
_cell.angle_alpha   90.00
_cell.angle_beta   90.00
_cell.angle_gamma   90.00
#
_symmetry.space_group_name_H-M   'P 1'
#
loop_
_entity.id
_entity.type
_entity.pdbx_description
1 polymer ?
#
loop_
_entity_poly.entity_id
_entity_poly.type
_entity_poly.pdbx_seq_one_letter_code
_entity_poly.pdbx_strand_id
1 'polypeptide(L)'
;KSENQMKKIFLLALSVQLSSSYAQNTDQIQSNWTKKGVITFLANQSSFNNWIAGGVDNISGTLGLNYDFNYLKEHWTWDNKLIANFGITKIKGQEVQKSSDLLEWNSILGKKAKNLWHYSFFLNFKTQFADDLDKDTKGPTRFLSPAYIQFGPGLFWKKSDNLKINFAPATSRFIIVDKNLTLPNEEYFGVEEGKSTRYELGASISAYYKL
;
A
#
# COMPACT_ATOMS: atom_id res chain seq x y z
N LYS A 1 -9.98 -39.61 7.96
CA LYS A 1 -10.58 -38.27 8.27
C LYS A 1 -9.79 -37.10 7.64
N SER A 2 -8.45 -37.22 7.51
CA SER A 2 -7.56 -36.17 6.95
C SER A 2 -7.70 -36.05 5.42
N GLU A 3 -7.89 -37.15 4.70
CA GLU A 3 -8.00 -37.17 3.23
C GLU A 3 -9.24 -36.44 2.67
N ASN A 4 -10.34 -36.49 3.41
CA ASN A 4 -11.58 -35.77 3.05
C ASN A 4 -11.49 -34.25 3.29
N GLN A 5 -10.62 -33.81 4.18
CA GLN A 5 -10.38 -32.38 4.41
C GLN A 5 -9.54 -31.78 3.27
N MET A 6 -8.51 -32.48 2.81
CA MET A 6 -7.67 -32.03 1.69
C MET A 6 -8.46 -31.92 0.38
N LYS A 7 -9.38 -32.88 0.10
CA LYS A 7 -10.25 -32.83 -1.08
C LYS A 7 -11.20 -31.64 -1.06
N LYS A 8 -11.69 -31.21 0.12
CA LYS A 8 -12.55 -30.04 0.28
C LYS A 8 -11.78 -28.73 0.06
N ILE A 9 -10.53 -28.63 0.50
CA ILE A 9 -9.67 -27.47 0.29
C ILE A 9 -9.30 -27.34 -1.19
N PHE A 10 -9.03 -28.45 -1.88
CA PHE A 10 -8.74 -28.46 -3.31
C PHE A 10 -9.97 -28.07 -4.16
N LEU A 11 -11.18 -28.46 -3.78
CA LEU A 11 -12.44 -28.06 -4.40
C LEU A 11 -12.76 -26.59 -4.18
N LEU A 12 -12.43 -26.02 -3.02
CA LEU A 12 -12.61 -24.59 -2.74
C LEU A 12 -11.64 -23.73 -3.57
N ALA A 13 -10.39 -24.17 -3.75
CA ALA A 13 -9.40 -23.48 -4.59
C ALA A 13 -9.78 -23.51 -6.08
N LEU A 14 -10.44 -24.59 -6.55
CA LEU A 14 -10.88 -24.72 -7.94
C LEU A 14 -12.13 -23.87 -8.26
N SER A 15 -13.00 -23.61 -7.27
CA SER A 15 -14.21 -22.80 -7.46
C SER A 15 -13.94 -21.31 -7.62
N VAL A 16 -12.80 -20.79 -7.17
CA VAL A 16 -12.39 -19.38 -7.32
C VAL A 16 -11.94 -19.06 -8.75
N GLN A 17 -11.57 -20.06 -9.55
CA GLN A 17 -11.12 -19.85 -10.93
C GLN A 17 -12.24 -19.75 -11.97
N LEU A 18 -13.48 -20.08 -11.64
CA LEU A 18 -14.58 -20.18 -12.61
C LEU A 18 -15.43 -18.91 -12.77
N SER A 19 -15.15 -17.83 -12.04
CA SER A 19 -15.95 -16.59 -12.08
C SER A 19 -15.38 -15.46 -12.95
N SER A 20 -14.29 -15.67 -13.70
CA SER A 20 -13.61 -14.60 -14.46
C SER A 20 -13.99 -14.50 -15.94
N SER A 21 -15.03 -15.18 -16.44
CA SER A 21 -15.30 -15.28 -17.88
C SER A 21 -16.53 -14.52 -18.40
N TYR A 22 -17.05 -13.53 -17.68
CA TYR A 22 -18.13 -12.67 -18.20
C TYR A 22 -17.62 -11.24 -18.46
N ALA A 23 -16.68 -11.09 -19.40
CA ALA A 23 -16.44 -9.80 -20.01
C ALA A 23 -17.41 -9.65 -21.20
N GLN A 24 -18.55 -9.04 -20.96
CA GLN A 24 -19.51 -8.70 -22.01
C GLN A 24 -18.97 -7.53 -22.84
N ASN A 25 -19.03 -7.68 -24.17
CA ASN A 25 -18.95 -6.61 -25.14
C ASN A 25 -20.08 -5.59 -24.88
N THR A 26 -19.77 -4.52 -24.22
CA THR A 26 -20.59 -3.31 -24.20
C THR A 26 -19.93 -2.32 -25.16
N ASP A 27 -20.69 -1.67 -26.03
CA ASP A 27 -20.25 -0.60 -26.92
C ASP A 27 -19.30 0.34 -26.17
N GLN A 28 -18.05 0.35 -26.58
CA GLN A 28 -16.99 1.11 -25.91
C GLN A 28 -17.23 2.60 -26.10
N ILE A 29 -18.00 3.22 -25.21
CA ILE A 29 -17.81 4.64 -24.93
C ILE A 29 -16.35 4.76 -24.51
N GLN A 30 -15.51 5.38 -25.33
CA GLN A 30 -14.07 5.51 -25.08
C GLN A 30 -13.87 6.26 -23.76
N SER A 31 -13.69 5.52 -22.68
CA SER A 31 -13.52 6.08 -21.34
C SER A 31 -12.18 6.79 -21.26
N ASN A 32 -12.18 8.02 -20.77
CA ASN A 32 -10.93 8.74 -20.46
C ASN A 32 -10.15 8.12 -19.28
N TRP A 33 -10.69 7.08 -18.67
CA TRP A 33 -10.10 6.35 -17.56
C TRP A 33 -9.46 5.05 -18.02
N THR A 34 -8.21 4.86 -17.61
CA THR A 34 -7.51 3.56 -17.71
C THR A 34 -7.38 2.97 -16.32
N LYS A 35 -7.84 1.74 -16.14
CA LYS A 35 -7.82 1.04 -14.85
C LYS A 35 -7.05 -0.26 -15.00
N LYS A 36 -6.12 -0.52 -14.07
CA LYS A 36 -5.31 -1.74 -14.04
C LYS A 36 -5.00 -2.12 -12.60
N GLY A 37 -5.26 -3.37 -12.23
CA GLY A 37 -5.02 -3.83 -10.88
C GLY A 37 -4.48 -5.24 -10.81
N VAL A 38 -3.80 -5.53 -9.71
CA VAL A 38 -3.33 -6.86 -9.35
C VAL A 38 -3.69 -7.09 -7.88
N ILE A 39 -4.38 -8.20 -7.61
CA ILE A 39 -4.58 -8.72 -6.27
C ILE A 39 -3.64 -9.90 -6.10
N THR A 40 -2.90 -9.92 -5.01
CA THR A 40 -1.93 -10.96 -4.68
C THR A 40 -2.31 -11.61 -3.36
N PHE A 41 -2.38 -12.92 -3.34
CA PHE A 41 -2.52 -13.70 -2.12
C PHE A 41 -1.30 -14.63 -1.99
N LEU A 42 -0.57 -14.50 -0.89
CA LEU A 42 0.57 -15.34 -0.56
C LEU A 42 0.27 -16.09 0.73
N ALA A 43 0.47 -17.39 0.73
CA ALA A 43 0.42 -18.22 1.92
C ALA A 43 1.71 -19.03 2.00
N ASN A 44 2.28 -19.11 3.19
CA ASN A 44 3.49 -19.85 3.47
C ASN A 44 3.34 -20.64 4.75
N GLN A 45 3.83 -21.88 4.76
CA GLN A 45 3.89 -22.73 5.93
C GLN A 45 5.23 -23.46 5.96
N SER A 46 5.91 -23.43 7.11
CA SER A 46 7.11 -24.21 7.37
C SER A 46 6.89 -25.05 8.62
N SER A 47 7.27 -26.32 8.53
CA SER A 47 7.20 -27.25 9.66
C SER A 47 8.50 -28.03 9.77
N PHE A 48 9.09 -28.05 10.94
CA PHE A 48 10.36 -28.67 11.23
C PHE A 48 10.19 -29.77 12.28
N ASN A 49 10.60 -30.99 11.95
CA ASN A 49 10.59 -32.11 12.89
C ASN A 49 11.98 -32.73 12.93
N ASN A 50 12.58 -32.77 14.11
CA ASN A 50 13.93 -33.34 14.37
C ASN A 50 15.04 -32.72 13.49
N TRP A 51 14.93 -31.42 13.14
CA TRP A 51 15.91 -30.72 12.30
C TRP A 51 17.10 -30.25 13.13
N ILE A 52 18.28 -30.84 12.93
CA ILE A 52 19.50 -30.60 13.73
C ILE A 52 20.00 -29.14 13.60
N ALA A 53 19.84 -28.51 12.45
CA ALA A 53 20.27 -27.13 12.22
C ALA A 53 19.37 -26.05 12.85
N GLY A 54 18.31 -26.46 13.52
CA GLY A 54 17.30 -25.58 14.10
C GLY A 54 16.29 -25.11 13.06
N GLY A 55 15.05 -24.95 13.47
CA GLY A 55 13.95 -24.42 12.66
C GLY A 55 12.72 -24.30 13.53
N VAL A 56 11.90 -23.28 13.29
CA VAL A 56 10.67 -23.04 14.06
C VAL A 56 9.48 -23.09 13.11
N ASP A 57 8.48 -23.89 13.48
CA ASP A 57 7.24 -23.98 12.71
C ASP A 57 6.60 -22.61 12.59
N ASN A 58 6.19 -22.26 11.40
CA ASN A 58 5.49 -21.00 11.15
C ASN A 58 4.43 -21.15 10.05
N ILE A 59 3.44 -20.28 10.12
CA ILE A 59 2.43 -20.10 9.09
C ILE A 59 2.25 -18.60 8.88
N SER A 60 2.17 -18.17 7.62
CA SER A 60 1.93 -16.77 7.28
C SER A 60 0.99 -16.65 6.08
N GLY A 61 0.27 -15.53 6.05
CA GLY A 61 -0.58 -15.16 4.93
C GLY A 61 -0.48 -13.67 4.68
N THR A 62 -0.44 -13.27 3.40
CA THR A 62 -0.43 -11.86 2.99
C THR A 62 -1.40 -11.65 1.84
N LEU A 63 -2.24 -10.64 1.96
CA LEU A 63 -3.11 -10.12 0.90
C LEU A 63 -2.57 -8.79 0.43
N GLY A 64 -2.37 -8.64 -0.89
CA GLY A 64 -1.89 -7.42 -1.52
C GLY A 64 -2.84 -6.93 -2.61
N LEU A 65 -2.97 -5.62 -2.72
CA LEU A 65 -3.65 -4.92 -3.80
C LEU A 65 -2.71 -3.86 -4.36
N ASN A 66 -2.60 -3.82 -5.68
CA ASN A 66 -1.92 -2.75 -6.41
C ASN A 66 -2.86 -2.32 -7.55
N TYR A 67 -3.39 -1.11 -7.48
CA TYR A 67 -4.42 -0.65 -8.39
C TYR A 67 -4.11 0.74 -8.94
N ASP A 68 -3.96 0.83 -10.27
CA ASP A 68 -3.78 2.08 -11.01
C ASP A 68 -5.12 2.47 -11.62
N PHE A 69 -5.54 3.75 -11.47
CA PHE A 69 -6.71 4.34 -12.12
C PHE A 69 -6.36 5.74 -12.60
N ASN A 70 -6.07 5.82 -13.89
CA ASN A 70 -5.53 7.02 -14.51
C ASN A 70 -6.55 7.63 -15.45
N TYR A 71 -6.67 8.95 -15.40
CA TYR A 71 -7.52 9.74 -16.27
C TYR A 71 -6.66 10.54 -17.25
N LEU A 72 -7.06 10.55 -18.51
CA LEU A 72 -6.43 11.35 -19.55
C LEU A 72 -7.50 11.98 -20.43
N LYS A 73 -7.56 13.30 -20.48
CA LYS A 73 -8.42 14.04 -21.42
C LYS A 73 -7.75 15.34 -21.83
N GLU A 74 -7.55 15.54 -23.12
CA GLU A 74 -6.98 16.75 -23.71
C GLU A 74 -5.63 17.12 -23.08
N HIS A 75 -5.62 18.14 -22.21
CA HIS A 75 -4.44 18.68 -21.57
C HIS A 75 -4.29 18.24 -20.10
N TRP A 76 -5.22 17.42 -19.60
CA TRP A 76 -5.24 16.97 -18.22
C TRP A 76 -4.87 15.49 -18.10
N THR A 77 -3.99 15.20 -17.20
CA THR A 77 -3.70 13.83 -16.74
C THR A 77 -3.90 13.76 -15.22
N TRP A 78 -4.48 12.68 -14.74
CA TRP A 78 -4.63 12.43 -13.32
C TRP A 78 -4.28 10.98 -13.04
N ASP A 79 -3.05 10.78 -12.59
CA ASP A 79 -2.50 9.47 -12.32
C ASP A 79 -2.72 9.11 -10.85
N ASN A 80 -3.34 7.98 -10.60
CA ASN A 80 -3.62 7.48 -9.27
C ASN A 80 -3.12 6.06 -9.11
N LYS A 81 -2.54 5.78 -7.94
CA LYS A 81 -2.08 4.45 -7.55
C LYS A 81 -2.47 4.17 -6.11
N LEU A 82 -3.24 3.10 -5.91
CA LEU A 82 -3.59 2.58 -4.60
C LEU A 82 -2.80 1.31 -4.33
N ILE A 83 -2.10 1.27 -3.21
CA ILE A 83 -1.37 0.11 -2.72
C ILE A 83 -1.93 -0.25 -1.35
N ALA A 84 -2.28 -1.51 -1.18
CA ALA A 84 -2.74 -2.03 0.08
C ALA A 84 -2.12 -3.41 0.32
N ASN A 85 -1.52 -3.60 1.48
CA ASN A 85 -0.94 -4.88 1.88
C ASN A 85 -1.31 -5.15 3.33
N PHE A 86 -1.81 -6.34 3.60
CA PHE A 86 -2.02 -6.81 4.95
C PHE A 86 -1.56 -8.26 5.08
N GLY A 87 -0.70 -8.53 6.04
CA GLY A 87 -0.15 -9.85 6.28
C GLY A 87 -0.03 -10.15 7.77
N ILE A 88 -0.18 -11.40 8.09
CA ILE A 88 0.00 -11.94 9.43
C ILE A 88 0.92 -13.15 9.39
N THR A 89 1.64 -13.35 10.49
CA THR A 89 2.46 -14.54 10.71
C THR A 89 2.27 -15.08 12.13
N LYS A 90 2.27 -16.39 12.25
CA LYS A 90 2.27 -17.11 13.51
C LYS A 90 3.50 -18.00 13.55
N ILE A 91 4.39 -17.73 14.47
CA ILE A 91 5.56 -18.55 14.78
C ILE A 91 5.20 -19.39 16.01
N LYS A 92 5.62 -20.66 16.02
CA LYS A 92 5.38 -21.54 17.15
C LYS A 92 5.99 -20.99 18.42
N GLY A 93 5.17 -20.87 19.47
CA GLY A 93 5.60 -20.30 20.77
C GLY A 93 5.55 -18.77 20.85
N GLN A 94 5.15 -18.06 19.79
CA GLN A 94 4.96 -16.61 19.80
C GLN A 94 3.49 -16.25 19.54
N GLU A 95 3.07 -15.04 19.89
CA GLU A 95 1.77 -14.51 19.49
C GLU A 95 1.70 -14.25 17.98
N VAL A 96 0.49 -14.07 17.45
CA VAL A 96 0.28 -13.69 16.06
C VAL A 96 0.79 -12.27 15.87
N GLN A 97 1.60 -12.05 14.83
CA GLN A 97 2.20 -10.75 14.53
C GLN A 97 1.80 -10.28 13.13
N LYS A 98 1.74 -8.97 12.92
CA LYS A 98 1.63 -8.39 11.59
C LYS A 98 2.97 -8.56 10.86
N SER A 99 2.94 -9.12 9.67
CA SER A 99 4.10 -9.23 8.77
C SER A 99 4.11 -8.13 7.69
N SER A 100 2.95 -7.55 7.41
CA SER A 100 2.78 -6.41 6.51
C SER A 100 1.50 -5.66 6.89
N ASP A 101 1.55 -4.33 6.87
CA ASP A 101 0.38 -3.48 7.10
C ASP A 101 0.61 -2.12 6.44
N LEU A 102 0.02 -1.91 5.27
CA LEU A 102 0.21 -0.71 4.46
C LEU A 102 -1.07 -0.36 3.70
N LEU A 103 -1.49 0.88 3.81
CA LEU A 103 -2.42 1.54 2.91
C LEU A 103 -1.75 2.80 2.37
N GLU A 104 -1.54 2.87 1.06
CA GLU A 104 -0.92 4.02 0.41
C GLU A 104 -1.71 4.42 -0.83
N TRP A 105 -2.00 5.72 -0.95
CA TRP A 105 -2.58 6.32 -2.13
C TRP A 105 -1.69 7.43 -2.65
N ASN A 106 -1.24 7.26 -3.88
CA ASN A 106 -0.46 8.23 -4.64
C ASN A 106 -1.35 8.84 -5.71
N SER A 107 -1.39 10.15 -5.81
CA SER A 107 -2.20 10.89 -6.77
C SER A 107 -1.40 12.05 -7.34
N ILE A 108 -1.37 12.19 -8.68
CA ILE A 108 -0.70 13.28 -9.38
C ILE A 108 -1.66 13.83 -10.42
N LEU A 109 -2.14 15.04 -10.19
CA LEU A 109 -2.89 15.81 -11.17
C LEU A 109 -1.90 16.64 -11.99
N GLY A 110 -1.97 16.55 -13.31
CA GLY A 110 -1.09 17.26 -14.24
C GLY A 110 -1.85 18.02 -15.31
N LYS A 111 -1.43 19.25 -15.60
CA LYS A 111 -1.88 20.04 -16.75
C LYS A 111 -0.74 20.20 -17.73
N LYS A 112 -0.92 19.75 -18.97
CA LYS A 112 0.10 19.78 -20.01
C LYS A 112 0.67 21.19 -20.20
N ALA A 113 1.99 21.31 -20.12
CA ALA A 113 2.74 22.53 -20.36
C ALA A 113 3.39 22.51 -21.75
N LYS A 114 4.46 21.74 -21.94
CA LYS A 114 5.17 21.61 -23.21
C LYS A 114 5.77 20.21 -23.36
N ASN A 115 5.60 19.60 -24.54
CA ASN A 115 6.10 18.25 -24.84
C ASN A 115 5.59 17.22 -23.82
N LEU A 116 6.51 16.64 -23.03
CA LEU A 116 6.23 15.62 -22.01
C LEU A 116 6.08 16.22 -20.60
N TRP A 117 6.21 17.54 -20.44
CA TRP A 117 6.13 18.24 -19.18
C TRP A 117 4.72 18.73 -18.87
N HIS A 118 4.35 18.61 -17.59
CA HIS A 118 3.08 19.08 -17.02
C HIS A 118 3.36 19.89 -15.76
N TYR A 119 2.62 20.96 -15.55
CA TYR A 119 2.45 21.51 -14.20
C TYR A 119 1.68 20.50 -13.38
N SER A 120 2.10 20.23 -12.17
CA SER A 120 1.48 19.19 -11.36
C SER A 120 1.15 19.64 -9.94
N PHE A 121 0.20 18.92 -9.38
CA PHE A 121 -0.05 18.90 -7.94
C PHE A 121 -0.13 17.43 -7.53
N PHE A 122 0.69 17.03 -6.56
CA PHE A 122 0.68 15.67 -6.05
C PHE A 122 0.13 15.59 -4.64
N LEU A 123 -0.46 14.45 -4.32
CA LEU A 123 -0.87 14.02 -3.00
C LEU A 123 -0.37 12.59 -2.78
N ASN A 124 0.29 12.36 -1.66
CA ASN A 124 0.57 11.02 -1.14
C ASN A 124 -0.05 10.90 0.25
N PHE A 125 -0.85 9.86 0.43
CA PHE A 125 -1.41 9.46 1.72
C PHE A 125 -0.91 8.07 2.06
N LYS A 126 -0.39 7.87 3.27
CA LYS A 126 0.14 6.58 3.73
C LYS A 126 -0.25 6.34 5.17
N THR A 127 -0.78 5.15 5.47
CA THR A 127 -1.11 4.71 6.83
C THR A 127 -1.10 3.18 6.92
N GLN A 128 -1.61 2.66 8.01
CA GLN A 128 -1.84 1.25 8.30
C GLN A 128 -3.32 0.95 8.47
N PHE A 129 -3.71 -0.34 8.38
CA PHE A 129 -5.10 -0.77 8.52
C PHE A 129 -5.50 -1.09 9.95
N ALA A 130 -4.59 -1.72 10.70
CA ALA A 130 -4.92 -2.38 11.95
C ALA A 130 -3.98 -2.02 13.09
N ASP A 131 -4.47 -2.20 14.28
CA ASP A 131 -3.67 -2.13 15.50
C ASP A 131 -2.64 -3.27 15.53
N ASP A 132 -1.54 -3.06 16.23
CA ASP A 132 -0.59 -4.13 16.47
C ASP A 132 -1.26 -5.27 17.24
N LEU A 133 -0.96 -6.50 16.81
CA LEU A 133 -1.54 -7.71 17.38
C LEU A 133 -0.78 -8.15 18.64
N ASP A 134 0.48 -7.74 18.76
CA ASP A 134 1.31 -7.97 19.96
C ASP A 134 1.14 -6.81 20.94
N LYS A 135 0.61 -7.10 22.10
CA LYS A 135 0.33 -6.11 23.15
C LYS A 135 1.58 -5.59 23.87
N ASP A 136 2.70 -6.31 23.74
CA ASP A 136 3.96 -5.97 24.39
C ASP A 136 4.87 -5.13 23.47
N THR A 137 4.40 -4.81 22.24
CA THR A 137 5.15 -3.97 21.30
C THR A 137 5.32 -2.57 21.83
N LYS A 138 6.57 -2.12 21.96
CA LYS A 138 6.88 -0.72 22.26
C LYS A 138 6.55 0.14 21.03
N GLY A 139 5.76 1.20 21.24
CA GLY A 139 5.33 2.08 20.17
C GLY A 139 4.33 1.42 19.22
N PRO A 140 3.19 0.90 19.74
CA PRO A 140 2.20 0.18 18.92
C PRO A 140 1.65 1.07 17.81
N THR A 141 1.41 0.49 16.66
CA THR A 141 0.79 1.18 15.52
C THR A 141 -0.68 0.83 15.42
N ARG A 142 -1.47 1.74 14.87
CA ARG A 142 -2.91 1.54 14.60
C ARG A 142 -3.35 2.32 13.36
N PHE A 143 -4.60 2.16 12.96
CA PHE A 143 -5.15 2.95 11.85
C PHE A 143 -4.98 4.45 12.12
N LEU A 144 -4.44 5.20 11.13
CA LEU A 144 -4.07 6.61 11.21
C LEU A 144 -3.02 6.98 12.29
N SER A 145 -2.31 5.99 12.85
CA SER A 145 -1.25 6.25 13.83
C SER A 145 -0.06 5.30 13.61
N PRO A 146 0.93 5.69 12.76
CA PRO A 146 1.04 6.96 12.04
C PRO A 146 0.21 7.03 10.75
N ALA A 147 -0.21 8.25 10.39
CA ALA A 147 -0.59 8.59 9.03
C ALA A 147 0.32 9.70 8.50
N TYR A 148 0.66 9.60 7.22
CA TYR A 148 1.48 10.58 6.51
C TYR A 148 0.67 11.15 5.36
N ILE A 149 0.60 12.48 5.28
CA ILE A 149 -0.02 13.21 4.19
C ILE A 149 1.04 14.12 3.60
N GLN A 150 1.40 13.93 2.34
CA GLN A 150 2.33 14.78 1.63
C GLN A 150 1.66 15.35 0.40
N PHE A 151 1.86 16.64 0.15
CA PHE A 151 1.33 17.27 -1.07
C PHE A 151 2.14 18.50 -1.43
N GLY A 152 2.05 18.89 -2.69
CA GLY A 152 2.70 20.11 -3.17
C GLY A 152 2.59 20.28 -4.67
N PRO A 153 2.82 21.53 -5.15
CA PRO A 153 2.96 21.84 -6.56
C PRO A 153 4.28 21.32 -7.10
N GLY A 154 4.31 20.96 -8.37
CA GLY A 154 5.49 20.42 -9.00
C GLY A 154 5.51 20.48 -10.52
N LEU A 155 6.52 19.84 -11.09
CA LEU A 155 6.70 19.58 -12.50
C LEU A 155 6.71 18.08 -12.73
N PHE A 156 5.79 17.60 -13.57
CA PHE A 156 5.63 16.20 -13.88
C PHE A 156 6.06 15.92 -15.31
N TRP A 157 7.11 15.12 -15.47
CA TRP A 157 7.56 14.63 -16.75
C TRP A 157 7.01 13.22 -16.95
N LYS A 158 6.17 13.06 -17.99
CA LYS A 158 5.51 11.80 -18.30
C LYS A 158 5.82 11.38 -19.73
N LYS A 159 6.72 10.40 -19.88
CA LYS A 159 7.03 9.80 -21.19
C LYS A 159 5.98 8.75 -21.57
N SER A 160 5.53 7.96 -20.61
CA SER A 160 4.50 6.93 -20.77
C SER A 160 3.94 6.57 -19.37
N ASP A 161 2.98 5.65 -19.31
CA ASP A 161 2.55 5.09 -18.03
C ASP A 161 3.63 4.25 -17.34
N ASN A 162 4.64 3.82 -18.11
CA ASN A 162 5.76 3.03 -17.59
C ASN A 162 6.98 3.87 -17.17
N LEU A 163 7.07 5.13 -17.57
CA LEU A 163 8.21 6.00 -17.22
C LEU A 163 7.73 7.42 -16.97
N LYS A 164 7.80 7.83 -15.73
CA LYS A 164 7.36 9.14 -15.27
C LYS A 164 8.12 9.60 -14.04
N ILE A 165 8.35 10.91 -13.95
CA ILE A 165 9.08 11.56 -12.86
C ILE A 165 8.32 12.81 -12.44
N ASN A 166 8.11 12.99 -11.15
CA ASN A 166 7.54 14.22 -10.58
C ASN A 166 8.56 14.88 -9.63
N PHE A 167 8.76 16.17 -9.80
CA PHE A 167 9.59 17.01 -8.93
C PHE A 167 8.71 18.11 -8.32
N ALA A 168 8.60 18.11 -6.99
CA ALA A 168 7.80 19.07 -6.22
C ALA A 168 8.74 19.83 -5.26
N PRO A 169 9.16 21.04 -5.61
CA PRO A 169 10.15 21.82 -4.83
C PRO A 169 9.59 22.36 -3.51
N ALA A 170 8.26 22.50 -3.41
CA ALA A 170 7.57 22.97 -2.21
C ALA A 170 6.58 21.90 -1.77
N THR A 171 7.02 21.00 -0.89
CA THR A 171 6.24 19.86 -0.40
C THR A 171 5.93 20.07 1.07
N SER A 172 4.63 20.09 1.40
CA SER A 172 4.13 20.02 2.77
C SER A 172 3.94 18.56 3.17
N ARG A 173 4.39 18.20 4.38
CA ARG A 173 4.19 16.87 4.97
C ARG A 173 3.58 17.02 6.36
N PHE A 174 2.50 16.30 6.59
CA PHE A 174 1.90 16.12 7.90
C PHE A 174 2.12 14.68 8.35
N ILE A 175 2.56 14.52 9.59
CA ILE A 175 2.62 13.25 10.31
C ILE A 175 1.53 13.32 11.38
N ILE A 176 0.63 12.36 11.37
CA ILE A 176 -0.52 12.29 12.28
C ILE A 176 -0.38 11.04 13.13
N VAL A 177 -0.59 11.17 14.44
CA VAL A 177 -0.57 10.06 15.39
C VAL A 177 -1.66 10.24 16.45
N ASP A 178 -2.04 9.15 17.09
CA ASP A 178 -2.83 9.22 18.31
C ASP A 178 -1.94 9.72 19.47
N LYS A 179 -2.30 10.87 20.04
CA LYS A 179 -1.57 11.48 21.16
C LYS A 179 -1.42 10.55 22.37
N ASN A 180 -2.35 9.60 22.55
CA ASN A 180 -2.30 8.65 23.66
C ASN A 180 -1.18 7.58 23.48
N LEU A 181 -0.57 7.50 22.29
CA LEU A 181 0.55 6.60 22.01
C LEU A 181 1.92 7.30 22.11
N THR A 182 1.94 8.62 22.29
CA THR A 182 3.19 9.35 22.54
C THR A 182 3.69 9.04 23.94
N LEU A 183 4.97 8.71 24.07
CA LEU A 183 5.61 8.35 25.34
C LEU A 183 6.23 9.59 26.00
N PRO A 184 6.32 9.64 27.35
CA PRO A 184 7.01 10.71 28.06
C PRO A 184 8.49 10.78 27.63
N ASN A 185 8.92 12.01 27.23
CA ASN A 185 10.28 12.29 26.79
C ASN A 185 10.77 11.52 25.56
N GLU A 186 9.89 10.90 24.78
CA GLU A 186 10.21 10.19 23.56
C GLU A 186 9.34 10.71 22.39
N GLU A 187 9.93 10.81 21.21
CA GLU A 187 9.21 11.11 19.99
C GLU A 187 8.53 9.83 19.46
N TYR A 188 7.25 9.94 19.12
CA TYR A 188 6.51 8.87 18.45
C TYR A 188 6.31 9.22 16.97
N PHE A 189 7.04 8.55 16.08
CA PHE A 189 7.15 8.88 14.66
C PHE A 189 7.54 10.36 14.39
N GLY A 190 8.37 10.93 15.26
CA GLY A 190 8.80 12.32 15.20
C GLY A 190 7.79 13.33 15.74
N VAL A 191 6.67 12.89 16.31
CA VAL A 191 5.68 13.74 16.98
C VAL A 191 5.99 13.79 18.49
N GLU A 192 6.09 15.00 19.03
CA GLU A 192 6.38 15.25 20.44
C GLU A 192 5.28 14.72 21.36
N GLU A 193 5.65 14.45 22.60
CA GLU A 193 4.73 14.04 23.67
C GLU A 193 3.48 14.92 23.74
N GLY A 194 2.31 14.30 23.85
CA GLY A 194 1.01 14.95 23.99
C GLY A 194 0.50 15.67 22.73
N LYS A 195 1.29 15.70 21.65
CA LYS A 195 0.87 16.23 20.35
C LYS A 195 0.29 15.10 19.47
N SER A 196 -0.52 15.47 18.51
CA SER A 196 -1.10 14.54 17.53
C SER A 196 -0.58 14.74 16.11
N THR A 197 0.18 15.80 15.87
CA THR A 197 0.62 16.17 14.53
C THR A 197 2.01 16.81 14.54
N ARG A 198 2.76 16.54 13.47
CA ARG A 198 3.99 17.25 13.11
C ARG A 198 3.88 17.72 11.68
N TYR A 199 4.31 18.94 11.42
CA TYR A 199 4.39 19.54 10.09
C TYR A 199 5.84 19.70 9.66
N GLU A 200 6.11 19.35 8.39
CA GLU A 200 7.42 19.52 7.75
C GLU A 200 7.24 20.17 6.38
N LEU A 201 8.20 21.01 6.00
CA LEU A 201 8.31 21.60 4.66
C LEU A 201 9.60 21.13 4.02
N GLY A 202 9.56 20.75 2.74
CA GLY A 202 10.72 20.26 2.03
C GLY A 202 10.49 20.21 0.52
N ALA A 203 11.28 19.38 -0.16
CA ALA A 203 11.12 19.05 -1.57
C ALA A 203 10.92 17.55 -1.75
N SER A 204 10.22 17.14 -2.80
CA SER A 204 9.98 15.74 -3.13
C SER A 204 10.35 15.45 -4.58
N ILE A 205 11.00 14.32 -4.80
CA ILE A 205 11.21 13.72 -6.12
C ILE A 205 10.64 12.31 -6.09
N SER A 206 9.79 11.98 -7.04
CA SER A 206 9.30 10.63 -7.24
C SER A 206 9.51 10.19 -8.69
N ALA A 207 9.97 8.97 -8.89
CA ALA A 207 10.16 8.37 -10.19
C ALA A 207 9.48 7.00 -10.24
N TYR A 208 8.83 6.71 -11.35
CA TYR A 208 8.23 5.41 -11.62
C TYR A 208 8.79 4.88 -12.94
N TYR A 209 9.28 3.64 -12.88
CA TYR A 209 9.76 2.92 -14.05
C TYR A 209 9.26 1.47 -14.00
N LYS A 210 8.72 1.00 -15.11
CA LYS A 210 8.29 -0.38 -15.30
C LYS A 210 8.85 -0.90 -16.62
N LEU A 211 9.56 -2.02 -16.55
CA LEU A 211 10.00 -2.83 -17.71
C LEU A 211 8.84 -3.57 -18.37
#